data_876b4a37927cd1987d59b0af7d1f2508
#
_entry.id   876b4a37927cd1987d59b0af7d1f2508
#
_cell.length_a   1.000
_cell.length_b   1.000
_cell.length_c   1.000
_cell.angle_alpha   90.00
_cell.angle_beta   90.00
_cell.angle_gamma   90.00
#
_symmetry.space_group_name_H-M   'P 1'
#
loop_
_entity.id
_entity.type
_entity.pdbx_description
1 polymer ?
#
loop_
_entity_poly.entity_id
_entity_poly.type
_entity_poly.pdbx_seq_one_letter_code
_entity_poly.pdbx_strand_id
1 'polypeptide(L)'
;MNTETASNTKYVIDRILHWSAALLMLGMVSTMGAEIHSTDYTIKGAVLHKQDAINLHFMMGLGLLSLIVGRILWSAFVLEKEKKPQFKSPLHKVVVTIMHLLMYGALFSMIATGIIMINNYEHPLNLLGSLSFAENGGDLATFTDARTTHMWMLNAMYVFIVGHVGAAIYSKR
;
A
#
# COMPACT_ATOMS: atom_id res chain seq x y z
N MET A 1 6.04 -32.04 -17.69
CA MET A 1 5.95 -31.32 -16.40
C MET A 1 4.57 -31.62 -15.84
N ASN A 2 4.49 -32.34 -14.70
CA ASN A 2 3.21 -32.83 -14.17
C ASN A 2 2.28 -31.65 -13.81
N THR A 3 1.00 -31.78 -14.14
CA THR A 3 -0.03 -30.73 -13.87
C THR A 3 -0.10 -30.32 -12.38
N GLU A 4 0.17 -31.27 -11.50
CA GLU A 4 0.22 -31.06 -10.05
C GLU A 4 1.39 -30.12 -9.62
N THR A 5 2.57 -30.29 -10.23
CA THR A 5 3.75 -29.41 -9.96
C THR A 5 3.50 -27.98 -10.45
N ALA A 6 2.88 -27.83 -11.63
CA ALA A 6 2.55 -26.52 -12.19
C ALA A 6 1.50 -25.78 -11.32
N SER A 7 0.49 -26.49 -10.82
CA SER A 7 -0.54 -25.93 -9.94
C SER A 7 0.04 -25.48 -8.58
N ASN A 8 1.02 -26.22 -8.05
CA ASN A 8 1.69 -25.86 -6.79
C ASN A 8 2.56 -24.60 -6.95
N THR A 9 3.28 -24.48 -8.06
CA THR A 9 4.10 -23.29 -8.37
C THR A 9 3.26 -22.01 -8.46
N LYS A 10 2.10 -22.08 -9.11
CA LYS A 10 1.17 -20.93 -9.21
C LYS A 10 0.72 -20.43 -7.84
N TYR A 11 0.41 -21.35 -6.94
CA TYR A 11 0.03 -21.02 -5.56
C TYR A 11 1.18 -20.40 -4.75
N VAL A 12 2.39 -20.91 -4.92
CA VAL A 12 3.58 -20.37 -4.25
C VAL A 12 3.84 -18.92 -4.69
N ILE A 13 3.70 -18.62 -5.99
CA ILE A 13 3.87 -17.24 -6.51
C ILE A 13 2.82 -16.29 -5.89
N ASP A 14 1.54 -16.69 -5.80
CA ASP A 14 0.52 -15.85 -5.13
C ASP A 14 0.90 -15.55 -3.67
N ARG A 15 1.46 -16.54 -2.96
CA ARG A 15 1.92 -16.36 -1.58
C ARG A 15 3.12 -15.43 -1.48
N ILE A 16 4.08 -15.54 -2.39
CA ILE A 16 5.23 -14.64 -2.45
C ILE A 16 4.76 -13.20 -2.70
N LEU A 17 3.91 -12.98 -3.70
CA LEU A 17 3.36 -11.65 -4.00
C LEU A 17 2.60 -11.05 -2.79
N HIS A 18 1.79 -11.89 -2.11
CA HIS A 18 1.06 -11.46 -0.91
C HIS A 18 2.00 -11.04 0.21
N TRP A 19 2.95 -11.88 0.57
CA TRP A 19 3.85 -11.60 1.69
C TRP A 19 4.83 -10.46 1.39
N SER A 20 5.31 -10.35 0.14
CA SER A 20 6.14 -9.21 -0.28
C SER A 20 5.38 -7.89 -0.15
N ALA A 21 4.12 -7.84 -0.61
CA ALA A 21 3.27 -6.66 -0.44
C ALA A 21 2.98 -6.35 1.05
N ALA A 22 2.72 -7.38 1.86
CA ALA A 22 2.46 -7.21 3.29
C ALA A 22 3.70 -6.69 4.05
N LEU A 23 4.89 -7.21 3.76
CA LEU A 23 6.15 -6.74 4.37
C LEU A 23 6.49 -5.32 3.95
N LEU A 24 6.33 -5.00 2.66
CA LEU A 24 6.57 -3.65 2.16
C LEU A 24 5.59 -2.64 2.78
N MET A 25 4.31 -2.99 2.87
CA MET A 25 3.28 -2.19 3.54
C MET A 25 3.62 -1.96 5.02
N LEU A 26 4.00 -3.02 5.74
CA LEU A 26 4.38 -2.93 7.15
C LEU A 26 5.61 -2.03 7.35
N GLY A 27 6.61 -2.15 6.46
CA GLY A 27 7.78 -1.29 6.45
C GLY A 27 7.42 0.17 6.26
N MET A 28 6.59 0.49 5.25
CA MET A 28 6.12 1.87 5.00
C MET A 28 5.40 2.47 6.20
N VAL A 29 4.47 1.69 6.77
CA VAL A 29 3.65 2.13 7.92
C VAL A 29 4.50 2.36 9.17
N SER A 30 5.52 1.53 9.40
CA SER A 30 6.35 1.60 10.62
C SER A 30 7.42 2.69 10.56
N THR A 31 7.98 2.97 9.38
CA THR A 31 9.17 3.83 9.25
C THR A 31 8.85 5.22 8.70
N MET A 32 8.08 5.29 7.63
CA MET A 32 7.88 6.55 6.91
C MET A 32 7.06 7.59 7.67
N GLY A 33 6.13 7.15 8.54
CA GLY A 33 5.37 8.07 9.40
C GLY A 33 6.28 8.87 10.33
N ALA A 34 7.24 8.21 10.97
CA ALA A 34 8.20 8.84 11.85
C ALA A 34 9.13 9.78 11.08
N GLU A 35 9.74 9.31 9.99
CA GLU A 35 10.71 10.08 9.18
C GLU A 35 10.10 11.36 8.59
N ILE A 36 8.90 11.27 8.00
CA ILE A 36 8.26 12.42 7.34
C ILE A 36 7.72 13.43 8.36
N HIS A 37 7.25 12.98 9.53
CA HIS A 37 6.61 13.85 10.53
C HIS A 37 7.57 14.41 11.59
N SER A 38 8.70 13.75 11.83
CA SER A 38 9.68 14.16 12.85
C SER A 38 10.76 15.11 12.34
N THR A 39 10.64 15.62 11.11
CA THR A 39 11.64 16.54 10.56
C THR A 39 11.66 17.85 11.32
N ASP A 40 12.77 18.11 12.03
CA ASP A 40 13.03 19.39 12.69
C ASP A 40 13.66 20.39 11.70
N TYR A 41 12.91 21.39 11.29
CA TYR A 41 13.36 22.41 10.33
C TYR A 41 14.41 23.37 10.87
N THR A 42 14.71 23.33 12.15
CA THR A 42 15.79 24.11 12.75
C THR A 42 17.18 23.52 12.49
N ILE A 43 17.23 22.26 12.07
CA ILE A 43 18.47 21.54 11.78
C ILE A 43 18.90 21.79 10.33
N LYS A 44 20.16 22.18 10.13
CA LYS A 44 20.74 22.37 8.79
C LYS A 44 20.65 21.08 7.96
N GLY A 45 20.03 21.17 6.79
CA GLY A 45 19.84 20.03 5.89
C GLY A 45 18.51 19.29 6.09
N ALA A 46 17.67 19.67 7.05
CA ALA A 46 16.38 19.03 7.32
C ALA A 46 15.44 18.97 6.10
N VAL A 47 15.46 20.01 5.26
CA VAL A 47 14.65 20.04 4.02
C VAL A 47 15.09 18.95 3.04
N LEU A 48 16.40 18.75 2.87
CA LEU A 48 16.94 17.68 2.01
C LEU A 48 16.60 16.30 2.55
N HIS A 49 16.76 16.09 3.87
CA HIS A 49 16.40 14.84 4.51
C HIS A 49 14.91 14.51 4.33
N LYS A 50 14.04 15.51 4.47
CA LYS A 50 12.61 15.34 4.21
C LYS A 50 12.30 15.00 2.76
N GLN A 51 12.99 15.62 1.80
CA GLN A 51 12.86 15.32 0.38
C GLN A 51 13.28 13.87 0.08
N ASP A 52 14.37 13.41 0.67
CA ASP A 52 14.83 12.01 0.55
C ASP A 52 13.82 11.03 1.13
N ALA A 53 13.23 11.34 2.30
CA ALA A 53 12.18 10.53 2.91
C ALA A 53 10.91 10.46 2.05
N ILE A 54 10.48 11.57 1.45
CA ILE A 54 9.35 11.62 0.51
C ILE A 54 9.66 10.79 -0.74
N ASN A 55 10.86 10.91 -1.29
CA ASN A 55 11.31 10.14 -2.45
C ASN A 55 11.30 8.63 -2.15
N LEU A 56 11.85 8.21 -1.03
CA LEU A 56 11.82 6.81 -0.60
C LEU A 56 10.38 6.31 -0.40
N HIS A 57 9.52 7.08 0.24
CA HIS A 57 8.10 6.75 0.42
C HIS A 57 7.40 6.56 -0.93
N PHE A 58 7.63 7.45 -1.88
CA PHE A 58 7.09 7.36 -3.24
C PHE A 58 7.56 6.09 -3.96
N MET A 59 8.88 5.78 -3.89
CA MET A 59 9.44 4.55 -4.48
C MET A 59 8.83 3.29 -3.89
N MET A 60 8.72 3.23 -2.57
CA MET A 60 8.08 2.10 -1.87
C MET A 60 6.59 1.99 -2.24
N GLY A 61 5.89 3.13 -2.39
CA GLY A 61 4.50 3.20 -2.83
C GLY A 61 4.29 2.65 -4.24
N LEU A 62 5.16 3.01 -5.19
CA LEU A 62 5.16 2.43 -6.55
C LEU A 62 5.44 0.93 -6.54
N GLY A 63 6.40 0.49 -5.73
CA GLY A 63 6.69 -0.93 -5.53
C GLY A 63 5.49 -1.69 -4.99
N LEU A 64 4.82 -1.14 -3.98
CA LEU A 64 3.62 -1.71 -3.38
C LEU A 64 2.47 -1.78 -4.39
N LEU A 65 2.22 -0.71 -5.14
CA LEU A 65 1.21 -0.68 -6.21
C LEU A 65 1.49 -1.77 -7.24
N SER A 66 2.73 -1.89 -7.69
CA SER A 66 3.14 -2.90 -8.68
C SER A 66 2.90 -4.33 -8.17
N LEU A 67 3.25 -4.61 -6.91
CA LEU A 67 3.02 -5.93 -6.29
C LEU A 67 1.53 -6.24 -6.18
N ILE A 68 0.70 -5.27 -5.82
CA ILE A 68 -0.74 -5.47 -5.65
C ILE A 68 -1.44 -5.64 -7.00
N VAL A 69 -1.12 -4.80 -7.98
CA VAL A 69 -1.64 -4.96 -9.35
C VAL A 69 -1.20 -6.31 -9.92
N GLY A 70 0.09 -6.65 -9.79
CA GLY A 70 0.60 -7.94 -10.20
C GLY A 70 -0.13 -9.11 -9.54
N ARG A 71 -0.42 -9.03 -8.24
CA ARG A 71 -1.18 -10.05 -7.51
C ARG A 71 -2.63 -10.16 -7.97
N ILE A 72 -3.30 -9.02 -8.20
CA ILE A 72 -4.69 -9.02 -8.71
C ILE A 72 -4.75 -9.68 -10.08
N LEU A 73 -3.84 -9.28 -10.99
CA LEU A 73 -3.76 -9.88 -12.33
C LEU A 73 -3.42 -11.37 -12.25
N TRP A 74 -2.46 -11.76 -11.42
CA TRP A 74 -2.10 -13.16 -11.21
C TRP A 74 -3.28 -13.98 -10.71
N SER A 75 -4.00 -13.47 -9.71
CA SER A 75 -5.18 -14.15 -9.15
C SER A 75 -6.34 -14.22 -10.15
N ALA A 76 -6.50 -13.21 -11.00
CA ALA A 76 -7.59 -13.16 -11.97
C ALA A 76 -7.36 -14.08 -13.19
N PHE A 77 -6.12 -14.14 -13.69
CA PHE A 77 -5.82 -14.77 -14.97
C PHE A 77 -5.05 -16.09 -14.88
N VAL A 78 -4.29 -16.29 -13.80
CA VAL A 78 -3.37 -17.44 -13.69
C VAL A 78 -3.80 -18.45 -12.63
N LEU A 79 -4.41 -18.01 -11.53
CA LEU A 79 -4.82 -18.90 -10.45
C LEU A 79 -6.07 -19.70 -10.85
N GLU A 80 -5.97 -21.01 -10.78
CA GLU A 80 -7.08 -21.91 -11.10
C GLU A 80 -8.20 -21.81 -10.05
N LYS A 81 -9.45 -21.84 -10.51
CA LYS A 81 -10.65 -21.71 -9.66
C LYS A 81 -10.79 -22.84 -8.62
N GLU A 82 -10.12 -23.95 -8.82
CA GLU A 82 -10.22 -25.15 -7.98
C GLU A 82 -9.52 -25.02 -6.62
N LYS A 83 -8.54 -24.12 -6.49
CA LYS A 83 -7.81 -23.88 -5.22
C LYS A 83 -8.30 -22.65 -4.45
N LYS A 84 -9.58 -22.35 -4.54
CA LYS A 84 -10.17 -21.25 -3.75
C LYS A 84 -10.08 -21.56 -2.25
N PRO A 85 -9.82 -20.52 -1.40
CA PRO A 85 -9.80 -20.72 0.03
C PRO A 85 -11.13 -21.29 0.52
N GLN A 86 -11.04 -22.34 1.34
CA GLN A 86 -12.21 -22.92 1.97
C GLN A 86 -12.64 -22.03 3.14
N PHE A 87 -13.88 -21.57 3.08
CA PHE A 87 -14.47 -20.75 4.15
C PHE A 87 -15.28 -21.64 5.09
N LYS A 88 -15.17 -21.42 6.40
CA LYS A 88 -15.90 -22.19 7.43
C LYS A 88 -17.42 -21.98 7.38
N SER A 89 -17.87 -20.83 6.91
CA SER A 89 -19.28 -20.47 6.80
C SER A 89 -19.50 -19.42 5.71
N PRO A 90 -20.74 -19.25 5.21
CA PRO A 90 -21.08 -18.17 4.29
C PRO A 90 -20.77 -16.78 4.88
N LEU A 91 -21.03 -16.58 6.16
CA LEU A 91 -20.74 -15.34 6.87
C LEU A 91 -19.22 -15.06 6.88
N HIS A 92 -18.40 -16.06 7.18
CA HIS A 92 -16.93 -15.92 7.14
C HIS A 92 -16.44 -15.51 5.75
N LYS A 93 -17.01 -16.09 4.68
CA LYS A 93 -16.70 -15.68 3.30
C LYS A 93 -17.01 -14.19 3.06
N VAL A 94 -18.21 -13.74 3.46
CA VAL A 94 -18.63 -12.33 3.30
C VAL A 94 -17.69 -11.39 4.05
N VAL A 95 -17.39 -11.68 5.31
CA VAL A 95 -16.48 -10.86 6.14
C VAL A 95 -15.10 -10.75 5.49
N VAL A 96 -14.51 -11.88 5.09
CA VAL A 96 -13.18 -11.87 4.45
C VAL A 96 -13.20 -11.09 3.13
N THR A 97 -14.26 -11.22 2.32
CA THR A 97 -14.38 -10.50 1.05
C THR A 97 -14.50 -8.99 1.28
N ILE A 98 -15.36 -8.56 2.23
CA ILE A 98 -15.52 -7.15 2.59
C ILE A 98 -14.20 -6.58 3.11
N MET A 99 -13.49 -7.28 3.99
CA MET A 99 -12.19 -6.85 4.51
C MET A 99 -11.17 -6.61 3.40
N HIS A 100 -11.07 -7.50 2.42
CA HIS A 100 -10.17 -7.27 1.28
C HIS A 100 -10.60 -6.06 0.43
N LEU A 101 -11.90 -5.91 0.18
CA LEU A 101 -12.43 -4.77 -0.57
C LEU A 101 -12.11 -3.44 0.13
N LEU A 102 -12.30 -3.38 1.45
CA LEU A 102 -11.98 -2.20 2.26
C LEU A 102 -10.48 -1.90 2.26
N MET A 103 -9.63 -2.92 2.40
CA MET A 103 -8.16 -2.77 2.34
C MET A 103 -7.70 -2.23 0.98
N TYR A 104 -8.21 -2.78 -0.13
CA TYR A 104 -7.87 -2.29 -1.47
C TYR A 104 -8.40 -0.87 -1.69
N GLY A 105 -9.64 -0.59 -1.27
CA GLY A 105 -10.22 0.76 -1.34
C GLY A 105 -9.40 1.80 -0.58
N ALA A 106 -9.02 1.49 0.66
CA ALA A 106 -8.17 2.37 1.46
C ALA A 106 -6.79 2.57 0.80
N LEU A 107 -6.17 1.51 0.30
CA LEU A 107 -4.88 1.59 -0.37
C LEU A 107 -4.91 2.46 -1.63
N PHE A 108 -5.89 2.23 -2.53
CA PHE A 108 -6.01 3.06 -3.74
C PHE A 108 -6.33 4.52 -3.40
N SER A 109 -7.13 4.77 -2.36
CA SER A 109 -7.37 6.12 -1.84
C SER A 109 -6.08 6.77 -1.33
N MET A 110 -5.23 6.02 -0.60
CA MET A 110 -3.91 6.51 -0.15
C MET A 110 -2.99 6.84 -1.34
N ILE A 111 -2.97 6.02 -2.38
CA ILE A 111 -2.17 6.28 -3.58
C ILE A 111 -2.67 7.55 -4.28
N ALA A 112 -3.98 7.68 -4.50
CA ALA A 112 -4.58 8.85 -5.15
C ALA A 112 -4.29 10.13 -4.37
N THR A 113 -4.50 10.13 -3.05
CA THR A 113 -4.20 11.28 -2.19
C THR A 113 -2.71 11.59 -2.13
N GLY A 114 -1.84 10.58 -2.15
CA GLY A 114 -0.39 10.75 -2.26
C GLY A 114 0.02 11.48 -3.54
N ILE A 115 -0.56 11.12 -4.69
CA ILE A 115 -0.33 11.80 -5.97
C ILE A 115 -0.83 13.25 -5.91
N ILE A 116 -2.01 13.49 -5.33
CA ILE A 116 -2.54 14.87 -5.16
C ILE A 116 -1.59 15.68 -4.28
N MET A 117 -1.08 15.12 -3.18
CA MET A 117 -0.14 15.78 -2.28
C MET A 117 1.16 16.18 -3.00
N ILE A 118 1.74 15.29 -3.81
CA ILE A 118 2.97 15.56 -4.54
C ILE A 118 2.77 16.71 -5.54
N ASN A 119 1.65 16.74 -6.24
CA ASN A 119 1.34 17.78 -7.21
C ASN A 119 1.04 19.15 -6.57
N ASN A 120 0.65 19.18 -5.30
CA ASN A 120 0.29 20.39 -4.56
C ASN A 120 1.27 20.69 -3.41
N TYR A 121 2.49 20.16 -3.47
CA TYR A 121 3.51 20.45 -2.47
C TYR A 121 4.02 21.90 -2.61
N GLU A 122 4.35 22.53 -1.48
CA GLU A 122 4.77 23.93 -1.43
C GLU A 122 6.09 24.20 -2.19
N HIS A 123 6.97 23.21 -2.20
CA HIS A 123 8.28 23.32 -2.85
C HIS A 123 8.39 22.31 -4.01
N PRO A 124 9.15 22.66 -5.07
CA PRO A 124 9.41 21.72 -6.15
C PRO A 124 10.01 20.41 -5.63
N LEU A 125 9.43 19.28 -6.04
CA LEU A 125 9.90 17.94 -5.69
C LEU A 125 10.50 17.28 -6.91
N ASN A 126 11.75 16.83 -6.79
CA ASN A 126 12.41 16.00 -7.78
C ASN A 126 12.39 14.55 -7.31
N LEU A 127 11.49 13.75 -7.89
CA LEU A 127 11.36 12.35 -7.57
C LEU A 127 12.08 11.49 -8.61
N LEU A 128 12.72 10.41 -8.18
CA LEU A 128 13.47 9.51 -9.07
C LEU A 128 14.61 10.21 -9.87
N GLY A 129 15.04 11.40 -9.45
CA GLY A 129 16.09 12.18 -10.11
C GLY A 129 15.69 12.81 -11.46
N SER A 130 14.47 12.60 -11.96
CA SER A 130 14.03 13.09 -13.26
C SER A 130 12.58 13.55 -13.34
N LEU A 131 11.77 13.23 -12.36
CA LEU A 131 10.35 13.61 -12.32
C LEU A 131 10.18 14.84 -11.42
N SER A 132 9.89 15.99 -12.03
CA SER A 132 9.61 17.23 -11.31
C SER A 132 8.11 17.38 -11.08
N PHE A 133 7.75 17.68 -9.84
CA PHE A 133 6.38 17.96 -9.41
C PHE A 133 6.31 19.31 -8.70
N ALA A 134 5.14 19.95 -8.71
CA ALA A 134 4.88 21.23 -8.03
C ALA A 134 5.86 22.35 -8.44
N GLU A 135 6.32 22.40 -9.69
CA GLU A 135 7.30 23.39 -10.18
C GLU A 135 6.83 24.84 -10.01
N ASN A 136 5.53 25.08 -10.08
CA ASN A 136 4.91 26.41 -9.97
C ASN A 136 4.35 26.69 -8.56
N GLY A 137 4.69 25.85 -7.58
CA GLY A 137 4.04 25.85 -6.26
C GLY A 137 2.64 25.24 -6.32
N GLY A 138 2.28 24.51 -5.27
CA GLY A 138 0.97 23.85 -5.19
C GLY A 138 -0.05 24.64 -4.38
N ASP A 139 -1.32 24.22 -4.45
CA ASP A 139 -2.38 24.74 -3.61
C ASP A 139 -2.33 24.09 -2.21
N LEU A 140 -2.05 24.90 -1.19
CA LEU A 140 -1.93 24.45 0.19
C LEU A 140 -3.25 23.87 0.74
N ALA A 141 -4.40 24.38 0.31
CA ALA A 141 -5.70 23.87 0.75
C ALA A 141 -5.90 22.43 0.22
N THR A 142 -5.71 22.22 -1.08
CA THR A 142 -5.76 20.90 -1.71
C THR A 142 -4.75 19.91 -1.10
N PHE A 143 -3.53 20.36 -0.83
CA PHE A 143 -2.53 19.55 -0.13
C PHE A 143 -3.00 19.09 1.25
N THR A 144 -3.55 20.03 2.04
CA THR A 144 -3.99 19.76 3.42
C THR A 144 -5.17 18.79 3.45
N ASP A 145 -6.12 18.94 2.55
CA ASP A 145 -7.28 18.04 2.43
C ASP A 145 -6.87 16.64 1.99
N ALA A 146 -6.00 16.56 1.00
CA ALA A 146 -5.44 15.27 0.55
C ALA A 146 -4.63 14.58 1.66
N ARG A 147 -3.80 15.33 2.41
CA ARG A 147 -3.04 14.83 3.55
C ARG A 147 -3.95 14.30 4.65
N THR A 148 -4.98 15.05 4.99
CA THR A 148 -5.98 14.65 6.00
C THR A 148 -6.64 13.34 5.60
N THR A 149 -7.09 13.21 4.36
CA THR A 149 -7.68 11.98 3.83
C THR A 149 -6.69 10.82 3.83
N HIS A 150 -5.43 11.06 3.42
CA HIS A 150 -4.36 10.06 3.44
C HIS A 150 -4.14 9.49 4.86
N MET A 151 -4.09 10.37 5.87
CA MET A 151 -3.92 9.96 7.28
C MET A 151 -5.14 9.21 7.82
N TRP A 152 -6.35 9.60 7.44
CA TRP A 152 -7.57 8.84 7.79
C TRP A 152 -7.55 7.43 7.19
N MET A 153 -7.15 7.30 5.93
CA MET A 153 -7.04 6.00 5.26
C MET A 153 -5.93 5.15 5.90
N LEU A 154 -4.81 5.76 6.32
CA LEU A 154 -3.76 5.05 7.07
C LEU A 154 -4.30 4.47 8.39
N ASN A 155 -5.03 5.27 9.17
CA ASN A 155 -5.63 4.80 10.42
C ASN A 155 -6.66 3.68 10.19
N ALA A 156 -7.49 3.81 9.14
CA ALA A 156 -8.41 2.75 8.74
C ALA A 156 -7.66 1.47 8.34
N MET A 157 -6.54 1.60 7.64
CA MET A 157 -5.71 0.48 7.22
C MET A 157 -5.16 -0.32 8.42
N TYR A 158 -4.75 0.34 9.51
CA TYR A 158 -4.35 -0.37 10.74
C TYR A 158 -5.47 -1.28 11.26
N VAL A 159 -6.69 -0.76 11.32
CA VAL A 159 -7.86 -1.52 11.78
C VAL A 159 -8.15 -2.70 10.85
N PHE A 160 -8.07 -2.46 9.53
CA PHE A 160 -8.32 -3.51 8.54
C PHE A 160 -7.25 -4.60 8.56
N ILE A 161 -5.97 -4.26 8.74
CA ILE A 161 -4.88 -5.24 8.87
C ILE A 161 -5.11 -6.12 10.11
N VAL A 162 -5.45 -5.52 11.26
CA VAL A 162 -5.74 -6.28 12.49
C VAL A 162 -6.92 -7.23 12.28
N GLY A 163 -8.01 -6.74 11.68
CA GLY A 163 -9.19 -7.54 11.35
C GLY A 163 -8.87 -8.67 10.36
N HIS A 164 -8.08 -8.39 9.32
CA HIS A 164 -7.64 -9.38 8.33
C HIS A 164 -6.80 -10.50 8.97
N VAL A 165 -5.82 -10.13 9.80
CA VAL A 165 -4.98 -11.11 10.53
C VAL A 165 -5.83 -11.92 11.49
N GLY A 166 -6.74 -11.29 12.24
CA GLY A 166 -7.68 -11.97 13.13
C GLY A 166 -8.55 -12.99 12.39
N ALA A 167 -9.12 -12.62 11.24
CA ALA A 167 -9.90 -13.52 10.41
C ALA A 167 -9.06 -14.71 9.87
N ALA A 168 -7.79 -14.46 9.50
CA ALA A 168 -6.88 -15.50 9.03
C ALA A 168 -6.53 -16.50 10.16
N ILE A 169 -6.31 -16.04 11.38
CA ILE A 169 -6.07 -16.90 12.56
C ILE A 169 -7.32 -17.72 12.88
N TYR A 170 -8.49 -17.08 12.87
CA TYR A 170 -9.77 -17.77 13.10
C TYR A 170 -10.01 -18.89 12.07
N SER A 171 -9.63 -18.68 10.81
CA SER A 171 -9.82 -19.67 9.76
C SER A 171 -8.98 -20.92 9.93
N LYS A 172 -7.83 -20.83 10.62
CA LYS A 172 -6.91 -21.96 10.86
C LYS A 172 -7.32 -22.85 12.04
N ARG A 173 -8.16 -22.34 12.96
CA ARG A 173 -8.72 -23.12 14.08
C ARG A 173 -9.97 -23.88 13.65
#